data_d1af9371be72359d035e3b648a3c86c0
#
_entry.id   d1af9371be72359d035e3b648a3c86c0
#
_cell.length_a   1.000
_cell.length_b   1.000
_cell.length_c   1.000
_cell.angle_alpha   90.00
_cell.angle_beta   90.00
_cell.angle_gamma   90.00
#
_symmetry.space_group_name_H-M   'P 1'
#
loop_
_entity.id
_entity.type
_entity.pdbx_description
1 polymer ?
#
loop_
_entity_poly.entity_id
_entity_poly.type
_entity_poly.pdbx_seq_one_letter_code
_entity_poly.pdbx_strand_id
1 'polypeptide(L)'
;KRSMLCVGVVENKVKTSWARIDIRLPKTEIADAGHVFAGNEVVHRRTYKQGLDLLGLDSEFENIMDIPQIAGRVNYLNKYLKGYTSRSNKEFTKSLILFTLLVENASLFANFLTISAFGKYENMFTNFTTVVNATSKEEAIHAQFGAELIKIIKHENPEWFDQEMEDKIRRNIRKALTAEEELIDWVFEKGELEFMPKAVIKEYTKQRLNHGLELIGYEKEYEVDKELLKPTEYFDRMAKAPISFDFFAQKSTDYNKTNLITEDAWD
;
A
#
# COMPACT_ATOMS: atom_id res chain seq x y z
N LYS A 1 -13.59 -1.32 11.13
CA LYS A 1 -13.81 0.08 10.73
C LYS A 1 -12.52 0.87 10.63
N ARG A 2 -11.69 0.97 11.69
CA ARG A 2 -10.46 1.78 11.69
C ARG A 2 -9.47 1.40 10.59
N SER A 3 -9.23 0.10 10.34
CA SER A 3 -8.36 -0.37 9.24
C SER A 3 -8.87 0.08 7.86
N MET A 4 -10.18 0.14 7.67
CA MET A 4 -10.81 0.66 6.44
C MET A 4 -10.51 2.14 6.20
N LEU A 5 -10.65 2.95 7.26
CA LEU A 5 -10.29 4.37 7.21
C LEU A 5 -8.81 4.55 6.85
N CYS A 6 -7.93 3.73 7.43
CA CYS A 6 -6.49 3.76 7.15
C CYS A 6 -6.15 3.48 5.69
N VAL A 7 -6.79 2.49 5.07
CA VAL A 7 -6.59 2.16 3.65
C VAL A 7 -7.11 3.30 2.77
N GLY A 8 -8.35 3.74 2.96
CA GLY A 8 -8.95 4.79 2.13
C GLY A 8 -8.16 6.10 2.06
N VAL A 9 -7.41 6.44 3.13
CA VAL A 9 -6.56 7.65 3.15
C VAL A 9 -5.32 7.50 2.27
N VAL A 10 -4.66 6.35 2.30
CA VAL A 10 -3.44 6.11 1.51
C VAL A 10 -3.81 6.07 0.03
N GLU A 11 -4.80 5.29 -0.34
CA GLU A 11 -5.32 5.14 -1.71
C GLU A 11 -5.70 6.47 -2.38
N ASN A 12 -6.17 7.43 -1.60
CA ASN A 12 -6.47 8.77 -2.12
C ASN A 12 -5.21 9.57 -2.52
N LYS A 13 -4.02 9.17 -2.07
CA LYS A 13 -2.74 9.88 -2.30
C LYS A 13 -1.87 9.24 -3.38
N VAL A 14 -1.97 7.94 -3.58
CA VAL A 14 -1.02 7.13 -4.36
C VAL A 14 -1.05 7.41 -5.87
N LYS A 15 -2.22 7.56 -6.47
CA LYS A 15 -2.41 7.72 -7.93
C LYS A 15 -1.52 8.77 -8.59
N THR A 16 -1.17 9.83 -7.86
CA THR A 16 -0.40 10.96 -8.41
C THR A 16 1.05 10.57 -8.71
N SER A 17 1.61 9.62 -7.99
CA SER A 17 2.99 9.17 -8.16
C SER A 17 3.16 8.42 -9.47
N TRP A 18 2.34 7.42 -9.72
CA TRP A 18 2.36 6.64 -10.97
C TRP A 18 1.99 7.50 -12.19
N ALA A 19 0.97 8.36 -12.08
CA ALA A 19 0.53 9.24 -13.16
C ALA A 19 1.59 10.28 -13.60
N ARG A 20 2.69 10.44 -12.86
CA ARG A 20 3.75 11.41 -13.15
C ARG A 20 5.12 10.78 -13.36
N ILE A 21 5.17 9.45 -13.47
CA ILE A 21 6.45 8.76 -13.60
C ILE A 21 7.13 9.09 -14.94
N ASP A 22 6.37 9.29 -15.99
CA ASP A 22 6.80 9.66 -17.33
C ASP A 22 7.56 10.98 -17.41
N ILE A 23 7.29 11.92 -16.50
CA ILE A 23 7.97 13.23 -16.44
C ILE A 23 9.48 13.04 -16.21
N ARG A 24 9.88 11.96 -15.53
CA ARG A 24 11.28 11.67 -15.16
C ARG A 24 11.85 10.45 -15.86
N LEU A 25 11.02 9.51 -16.22
CA LEU A 25 11.34 8.27 -16.89
C LEU A 25 10.54 8.18 -18.19
N PRO A 26 10.98 8.91 -19.25
CA PRO A 26 10.14 9.17 -20.43
C PRO A 26 10.08 8.02 -21.44
N LYS A 27 10.58 6.81 -21.09
CA LYS A 27 10.41 5.63 -21.95
C LYS A 27 8.93 5.25 -22.01
N THR A 28 8.43 5.01 -23.22
CA THR A 28 7.00 4.73 -23.47
C THR A 28 6.49 3.58 -22.61
N GLU A 29 7.28 2.50 -22.49
CA GLU A 29 6.89 1.32 -21.71
C GLU A 29 6.73 1.63 -20.22
N ILE A 30 7.55 2.53 -19.68
CA ILE A 30 7.45 2.97 -18.27
C ILE A 30 6.25 3.91 -18.09
N ALA A 31 6.05 4.82 -19.03
CA ALA A 31 4.90 5.73 -19.03
C ALA A 31 3.58 4.96 -19.09
N ASP A 32 3.46 4.01 -20.00
CA ASP A 32 2.27 3.19 -20.18
C ASP A 32 1.96 2.36 -18.91
N ALA A 33 2.98 1.71 -18.32
CA ALA A 33 2.82 0.99 -17.07
C ALA A 33 2.36 1.94 -15.93
N GLY A 34 2.96 3.12 -15.82
CA GLY A 34 2.57 4.12 -14.84
C GLY A 34 1.12 4.59 -14.99
N HIS A 35 0.64 4.78 -16.22
CA HIS A 35 -0.75 5.16 -16.49
C HIS A 35 -1.73 4.03 -16.14
N VAL A 36 -1.38 2.76 -16.42
CA VAL A 36 -2.18 1.60 -16.01
C VAL A 36 -2.28 1.54 -14.49
N PHE A 37 -1.17 1.66 -13.76
CA PHE A 37 -1.17 1.67 -12.31
C PHE A 37 -1.96 2.84 -11.73
N ALA A 38 -1.81 4.04 -12.27
CA ALA A 38 -2.64 5.18 -11.86
C ALA A 38 -4.14 4.92 -12.06
N GLY A 39 -4.50 4.16 -13.10
CA GLY A 39 -5.87 3.69 -13.33
C GLY A 39 -6.34 2.72 -12.25
N ASN A 40 -5.51 1.76 -11.86
CA ASN A 40 -5.80 0.83 -10.76
C ASN A 40 -6.06 1.59 -9.45
N GLU A 41 -5.22 2.59 -9.12
CA GLU A 41 -5.39 3.44 -7.94
C GLU A 41 -6.72 4.20 -7.92
N VAL A 42 -7.22 4.59 -9.08
CA VAL A 42 -8.57 5.20 -9.17
C VAL A 42 -9.65 4.19 -8.82
N VAL A 43 -9.50 2.92 -9.25
CA VAL A 43 -10.44 1.84 -8.91
C VAL A 43 -10.36 1.53 -7.42
N HIS A 44 -9.15 1.36 -6.86
CA HIS A 44 -8.94 1.13 -5.42
C HIS A 44 -9.64 2.21 -4.59
N ARG A 45 -9.33 3.46 -4.85
CA ARG A 45 -9.91 4.60 -4.14
C ARG A 45 -11.44 4.60 -4.17
N ARG A 46 -12.05 4.36 -5.34
CA ARG A 46 -13.52 4.32 -5.50
C ARG A 46 -14.13 3.16 -4.70
N THR A 47 -13.51 2.00 -4.76
CA THR A 47 -13.98 0.80 -4.09
C THR A 47 -13.91 0.96 -2.57
N TYR A 48 -12.80 1.50 -2.04
CA TYR A 48 -12.69 1.76 -0.60
C TYR A 48 -13.63 2.86 -0.14
N LYS A 49 -13.83 3.92 -0.94
CA LYS A 49 -14.85 4.93 -0.63
C LYS A 49 -16.23 4.30 -0.55
N GLN A 50 -16.62 3.52 -1.54
CA GLN A 50 -17.92 2.82 -1.52
C GLN A 50 -18.04 1.88 -0.30
N GLY A 51 -16.97 1.20 0.09
CA GLY A 51 -16.95 0.38 1.30
C GLY A 51 -17.16 1.19 2.58
N LEU A 52 -16.59 2.40 2.66
CA LEU A 52 -16.82 3.32 3.78
C LEU A 52 -18.28 3.83 3.81
N ASP A 53 -18.82 4.20 2.66
CA ASP A 53 -20.21 4.64 2.50
C ASP A 53 -21.18 3.54 2.99
N LEU A 54 -20.98 2.30 2.56
CA LEU A 54 -21.78 1.15 2.99
C LEU A 54 -21.68 0.83 4.48
N LEU A 55 -20.59 1.20 5.13
CA LEU A 55 -20.37 1.05 6.57
C LEU A 55 -20.85 2.26 7.38
N GLY A 56 -21.38 3.30 6.73
CA GLY A 56 -21.79 4.56 7.35
C GLY A 56 -20.63 5.30 8.01
N LEU A 57 -19.46 5.35 7.34
CA LEU A 57 -18.23 5.96 7.85
C LEU A 57 -17.84 7.24 7.11
N ASP A 58 -18.74 7.83 6.34
CA ASP A 58 -18.46 9.04 5.55
C ASP A 58 -18.03 10.22 6.43
N SER A 59 -18.77 10.46 7.51
CA SER A 59 -18.47 11.56 8.43
C SER A 59 -17.14 11.40 9.14
N GLU A 60 -16.76 10.16 9.51
CA GLU A 60 -15.45 9.86 10.10
C GLU A 60 -14.35 10.03 9.06
N PHE A 61 -14.62 9.71 7.79
CA PHE A 61 -13.64 9.88 6.71
C PHE A 61 -13.42 11.36 6.35
N GLU A 62 -14.45 12.18 6.38
CA GLU A 62 -14.31 13.64 6.16
C GLU A 62 -13.42 14.30 7.20
N ASN A 63 -13.49 13.87 8.45
CA ASN A 63 -12.72 14.40 9.57
C ASN A 63 -11.47 13.55 9.90
N ILE A 64 -11.05 12.69 8.99
CA ILE A 64 -10.02 11.67 9.25
C ILE A 64 -8.66 12.25 9.63
N MET A 65 -8.35 13.45 9.16
CA MET A 65 -7.10 14.15 9.47
C MET A 65 -7.06 14.72 10.90
N ASP A 66 -8.18 14.73 11.60
CA ASP A 66 -8.25 15.10 13.02
C ASP A 66 -7.75 13.97 13.93
N ILE A 67 -7.57 12.77 13.37
CA ILE A 67 -6.98 11.61 14.05
C ILE A 67 -5.45 11.70 13.99
N PRO A 68 -4.76 11.93 15.13
CA PRO A 68 -3.32 12.20 15.14
C PRO A 68 -2.48 11.09 14.49
N GLN A 69 -2.85 9.82 14.68
CA GLN A 69 -2.14 8.66 14.12
C GLN A 69 -2.23 8.62 12.60
N ILE A 70 -3.40 8.95 12.05
CA ILE A 70 -3.60 9.04 10.60
C ILE A 70 -2.87 10.27 10.05
N ALA A 71 -2.97 11.41 10.72
CA ALA A 71 -2.22 12.61 10.35
C ALA A 71 -0.71 12.33 10.35
N GLY A 72 -0.19 11.59 11.34
CA GLY A 72 1.19 11.13 11.41
C GLY A 72 1.61 10.34 10.17
N ARG A 73 0.82 9.32 9.79
CA ARG A 73 1.03 8.53 8.56
C ARG A 73 1.03 9.42 7.31
N VAL A 74 0.01 10.22 7.12
CA VAL A 74 -0.12 11.10 5.95
C VAL A 74 1.04 12.11 5.87
N ASN A 75 1.50 12.62 7.00
CA ASN A 75 2.62 13.58 7.05
C ASN A 75 3.93 12.95 6.60
N TYR A 76 4.25 11.71 7.02
CA TYR A 76 5.46 11.08 6.54
C TYR A 76 5.34 10.70 5.06
N LEU A 77 4.19 10.18 4.59
CA LEU A 77 3.94 9.87 3.18
C LEU A 77 4.06 11.11 2.28
N ASN A 78 3.41 12.22 2.64
CA ASN A 78 3.49 13.45 1.86
C ASN A 78 4.92 13.99 1.73
N LYS A 79 5.78 13.74 2.71
CA LYS A 79 7.17 14.18 2.70
C LYS A 79 7.96 13.52 1.55
N TYR A 80 7.63 12.30 1.20
CA TYR A 80 8.33 11.56 0.14
C TYR A 80 7.80 11.92 -1.25
N LEU A 81 6.54 12.27 -1.38
CA LEU A 81 5.97 12.74 -2.64
C LEU A 81 6.60 14.03 -3.17
N LYS A 82 7.24 14.84 -2.31
CA LYS A 82 7.90 16.10 -2.70
C LYS A 82 9.05 15.93 -3.69
N GLY A 83 9.73 14.80 -3.70
CA GLY A 83 10.82 14.53 -4.65
C GLY A 83 10.36 14.45 -6.11
N TYR A 84 9.09 14.12 -6.37
CA TYR A 84 8.52 14.12 -7.72
C TYR A 84 8.48 15.52 -8.36
N THR A 85 8.53 16.57 -7.56
CA THR A 85 8.61 17.96 -8.03
C THR A 85 10.04 18.53 -7.99
N SER A 86 11.01 17.77 -7.50
CA SER A 86 12.42 18.18 -7.44
C SER A 86 13.03 18.27 -8.84
N ARG A 87 13.98 19.19 -9.06
CA ARG A 87 14.80 19.22 -10.30
C ARG A 87 15.92 18.19 -10.30
N SER A 88 16.31 17.67 -9.14
CA SER A 88 17.37 16.67 -8.99
C SER A 88 16.86 15.26 -9.24
N ASN A 89 17.51 14.52 -10.16
CA ASN A 89 17.22 13.12 -10.41
C ASN A 89 17.55 12.23 -9.19
N LYS A 90 18.62 12.54 -8.45
CA LYS A 90 18.94 11.83 -7.18
C LYS A 90 17.82 12.00 -6.14
N GLU A 91 17.24 13.19 -5.98
CA GLU A 91 16.12 13.42 -5.07
C GLU A 91 14.83 12.74 -5.56
N PHE A 92 14.59 12.73 -6.86
CA PHE A 92 13.49 11.93 -7.44
C PHE A 92 13.68 10.44 -7.16
N THR A 93 14.87 9.90 -7.40
CA THR A 93 15.19 8.49 -7.12
C THR A 93 14.96 8.14 -5.66
N LYS A 94 15.39 9.00 -4.73
CA LYS A 94 15.11 8.81 -3.31
C LYS A 94 13.60 8.75 -3.02
N SER A 95 12.83 9.61 -3.65
CA SER A 95 11.37 9.62 -3.48
C SER A 95 10.72 8.39 -4.09
N LEU A 96 11.17 7.92 -5.24
CA LEU A 96 10.73 6.68 -5.84
C LEU A 96 11.03 5.48 -4.93
N ILE A 97 12.24 5.41 -4.35
CA ILE A 97 12.61 4.38 -3.39
C ILE A 97 11.64 4.38 -2.20
N LEU A 98 11.44 5.53 -1.56
CA LEU A 98 10.59 5.62 -0.37
C LEU A 98 9.12 5.37 -0.69
N PHE A 99 8.64 5.78 -1.84
CA PHE A 99 7.31 5.48 -2.33
C PHE A 99 7.13 3.96 -2.51
N THR A 100 8.02 3.31 -3.25
CA THR A 100 7.98 1.87 -3.49
C THR A 100 8.06 1.06 -2.18
N LEU A 101 8.95 1.43 -1.26
CA LEU A 101 9.16 0.67 -0.03
C LEU A 101 8.07 0.91 1.01
N LEU A 102 7.63 2.14 1.17
CA LEU A 102 6.77 2.52 2.28
C LEU A 102 5.29 2.56 1.90
N VAL A 103 4.95 2.99 0.70
CA VAL A 103 3.56 3.07 0.24
C VAL A 103 3.14 1.72 -0.33
N GLU A 104 3.73 1.32 -1.45
CA GLU A 104 3.32 0.15 -2.22
C GLU A 104 3.60 -1.18 -1.51
N ASN A 105 4.63 -1.23 -0.66
CA ASN A 105 5.07 -2.49 -0.04
C ASN A 105 4.72 -2.62 1.45
N ALA A 106 4.54 -1.53 2.21
CA ALA A 106 4.42 -1.63 3.67
C ALA A 106 3.12 -1.04 4.25
N SER A 107 2.82 0.24 4.00
CA SER A 107 1.80 0.97 4.77
C SER A 107 0.36 0.45 4.61
N LEU A 108 0.02 -0.16 3.48
CA LEU A 108 -1.29 -0.74 3.23
C LEU A 108 -1.41 -2.16 3.77
N PHE A 109 -0.31 -2.93 3.72
CA PHE A 109 -0.33 -4.38 3.94
C PHE A 109 -0.73 -4.79 5.36
N ALA A 110 -0.35 -4.03 6.40
CA ALA A 110 -0.79 -4.29 7.76
C ALA A 110 -2.32 -4.20 7.91
N ASN A 111 -2.93 -3.24 7.22
CA ASN A 111 -4.39 -3.06 7.23
C ASN A 111 -5.08 -4.09 6.33
N PHE A 112 -4.51 -4.43 5.19
CA PHE A 112 -5.00 -5.50 4.32
C PHE A 112 -5.01 -6.84 5.05
N LEU A 113 -3.91 -7.20 5.73
CA LEU A 113 -3.82 -8.39 6.55
C LEU A 113 -4.91 -8.40 7.63
N THR A 114 -5.07 -7.29 8.37
CA THR A 114 -6.08 -7.17 9.43
C THR A 114 -7.49 -7.39 8.88
N ILE A 115 -7.82 -6.82 7.72
CA ILE A 115 -9.14 -6.98 7.10
C ILE A 115 -9.33 -8.40 6.57
N SER A 116 -8.31 -8.92 5.88
CA SER A 116 -8.33 -10.27 5.30
C SER A 116 -8.47 -11.36 6.38
N ALA A 117 -7.92 -11.13 7.58
CA ALA A 117 -8.03 -12.05 8.70
C ALA A 117 -9.48 -12.29 9.15
N PHE A 118 -10.35 -11.28 9.10
CA PHE A 118 -11.78 -11.47 9.39
C PHE A 118 -12.44 -12.43 8.41
N GLY A 119 -12.13 -12.35 7.13
CA GLY A 119 -12.64 -13.31 6.14
C GLY A 119 -12.06 -14.70 6.35
N LYS A 120 -10.76 -14.79 6.67
CA LYS A 120 -10.05 -16.06 6.83
C LYS A 120 -10.47 -16.85 8.07
N TYR A 121 -10.61 -16.18 9.21
CA TYR A 121 -10.78 -16.84 10.50
C TYR A 121 -12.21 -16.79 11.02
N GLU A 122 -12.97 -15.74 10.67
CA GLU A 122 -14.33 -15.52 11.18
C GLU A 122 -15.40 -15.65 10.09
N ASN A 123 -15.03 -15.87 8.84
CA ASN A 123 -15.93 -15.86 7.69
C ASN A 123 -16.80 -14.58 7.60
N MET A 124 -16.23 -13.44 8.03
CA MET A 124 -16.87 -12.14 8.02
C MET A 124 -16.33 -11.24 6.92
N PHE A 125 -17.16 -10.33 6.43
CA PHE A 125 -16.79 -9.35 5.39
C PHE A 125 -16.22 -9.99 4.12
N THR A 126 -16.70 -11.16 3.70
CA THR A 126 -16.13 -11.97 2.63
C THR A 126 -15.99 -11.22 1.30
N ASN A 127 -17.01 -10.46 0.90
CA ASN A 127 -16.95 -9.64 -0.32
C ASN A 127 -15.85 -8.58 -0.21
N PHE A 128 -15.72 -7.95 0.97
CA PHE A 128 -14.70 -6.94 1.21
C PHE A 128 -13.29 -7.56 1.28
N THR A 129 -13.17 -8.73 1.87
CA THR A 129 -11.92 -9.52 1.87
C THR A 129 -11.48 -9.85 0.44
N THR A 130 -12.42 -10.18 -0.46
CA THR A 130 -12.12 -10.44 -1.88
C THR A 130 -11.52 -9.19 -2.53
N VAL A 131 -12.09 -8.01 -2.27
CA VAL A 131 -11.55 -6.74 -2.78
C VAL A 131 -10.14 -6.49 -2.24
N VAL A 132 -9.94 -6.59 -0.93
CA VAL A 132 -8.63 -6.40 -0.30
C VAL A 132 -7.58 -7.36 -0.85
N ASN A 133 -7.96 -8.61 -1.08
CA ASN A 133 -7.08 -9.62 -1.65
C ASN A 133 -6.70 -9.30 -3.11
N ALA A 134 -7.62 -8.76 -3.90
CA ALA A 134 -7.35 -8.30 -5.26
C ALA A 134 -6.39 -7.10 -5.24
N THR A 135 -6.72 -6.06 -4.45
CA THR A 135 -5.87 -4.87 -4.29
C THR A 135 -4.46 -5.25 -3.84
N SER A 136 -4.31 -6.11 -2.82
CA SER A 136 -2.99 -6.49 -2.32
C SER A 136 -2.10 -7.18 -3.36
N LYS A 137 -2.69 -7.88 -4.34
CA LYS A 137 -1.94 -8.45 -5.48
C LYS A 137 -1.47 -7.36 -6.44
N GLU A 138 -2.31 -6.38 -6.73
CA GLU A 138 -1.97 -5.26 -7.60
C GLU A 138 -0.88 -4.40 -6.95
N GLU A 139 -0.97 -4.10 -5.65
CA GLU A 139 0.08 -3.41 -4.89
C GLU A 139 1.41 -4.18 -4.88
N ALA A 140 1.37 -5.51 -4.80
CA ALA A 140 2.58 -6.31 -4.91
C ALA A 140 3.25 -6.18 -6.29
N ILE A 141 2.47 -6.05 -7.36
CA ILE A 141 2.98 -5.79 -8.72
C ILE A 141 3.55 -4.38 -8.82
N HIS A 142 2.87 -3.37 -8.27
CA HIS A 142 3.36 -1.99 -8.22
C HIS A 142 4.71 -1.91 -7.49
N ALA A 143 4.82 -2.55 -6.33
CA ALA A 143 6.06 -2.62 -5.56
C ALA A 143 7.20 -3.30 -6.33
N GLN A 144 6.91 -4.43 -7.00
CA GLN A 144 7.89 -5.14 -7.81
C GLN A 144 8.39 -4.29 -8.99
N PHE A 145 7.47 -3.65 -9.71
CA PHE A 145 7.81 -2.77 -10.81
C PHE A 145 8.66 -1.58 -10.35
N GLY A 146 8.27 -0.92 -9.25
CA GLY A 146 9.05 0.14 -8.65
C GLY A 146 10.46 -0.31 -8.25
N ALA A 147 10.59 -1.52 -7.69
CA ALA A 147 11.88 -2.10 -7.32
C ALA A 147 12.77 -2.37 -8.55
N GLU A 148 12.21 -2.88 -9.65
CA GLU A 148 12.96 -3.09 -10.89
C GLU A 148 13.45 -1.75 -11.50
N LEU A 149 12.61 -0.71 -11.51
CA LEU A 149 13.03 0.64 -11.92
C LEU A 149 14.18 1.16 -11.05
N ILE A 150 14.12 0.97 -9.74
CA ILE A 150 15.19 1.37 -8.81
C ILE A 150 16.48 0.64 -9.11
N LYS A 151 16.44 -0.67 -9.39
CA LYS A 151 17.62 -1.47 -9.76
C LYS A 151 18.25 -0.98 -11.06
N ILE A 152 17.43 -0.66 -12.08
CA ILE A 152 17.90 -0.09 -13.34
C ILE A 152 18.60 1.26 -13.09
N ILE A 153 17.96 2.15 -12.34
CA ILE A 153 18.53 3.46 -11.99
C ILE A 153 19.83 3.29 -11.22
N LYS A 154 19.91 2.31 -10.30
CA LYS A 154 21.13 1.99 -9.54
C LYS A 154 22.27 1.49 -10.44
N HIS A 155 21.92 0.69 -11.44
CA HIS A 155 22.89 0.21 -12.43
C HIS A 155 23.43 1.34 -13.31
N GLU A 156 22.54 2.26 -13.73
CA GLU A 156 22.91 3.38 -14.61
C GLU A 156 23.60 4.54 -13.86
N ASN A 157 23.32 4.71 -12.56
CA ASN A 157 23.81 5.83 -11.72
C ASN A 157 24.24 5.34 -10.33
N PRO A 158 25.24 4.46 -10.22
CA PRO A 158 25.64 3.86 -8.94
C PRO A 158 26.08 4.89 -7.92
N GLU A 159 26.62 6.03 -8.35
CA GLU A 159 27.06 7.13 -7.47
C GLU A 159 25.93 7.83 -6.70
N TRP A 160 24.67 7.61 -7.10
CA TRP A 160 23.52 8.15 -6.35
C TRP A 160 23.17 7.28 -5.14
N PHE A 161 23.61 6.02 -5.13
CA PHE A 161 23.32 5.02 -4.09
C PHE A 161 24.47 4.91 -3.07
N ASP A 162 24.96 6.07 -2.64
CA ASP A 162 26.01 6.22 -1.65
C ASP A 162 25.49 5.96 -0.22
N GLN A 163 26.42 5.88 0.74
CA GLN A 163 26.08 5.65 2.16
C GLN A 163 25.12 6.70 2.72
N GLU A 164 25.22 7.94 2.26
CA GLU A 164 24.30 9.00 2.70
C GLU A 164 22.85 8.71 2.26
N MET A 165 22.67 8.21 1.03
CA MET A 165 21.35 7.80 0.53
C MET A 165 20.81 6.64 1.35
N GLU A 166 21.58 5.59 1.59
CA GLU A 166 21.18 4.45 2.39
C GLU A 166 20.82 4.86 3.81
N ASP A 167 21.61 5.68 4.48
CA ASP A 167 21.34 6.20 5.80
C ASP A 167 20.02 7.01 5.87
N LYS A 168 19.74 7.79 4.81
CA LYS A 168 18.47 8.53 4.70
C LYS A 168 17.29 7.57 4.55
N ILE A 169 17.42 6.53 3.72
CA ILE A 169 16.37 5.52 3.54
C ILE A 169 16.11 4.80 4.87
N ARG A 170 17.13 4.29 5.55
CA ARG A 170 17.00 3.58 6.83
C ARG A 170 16.37 4.47 7.92
N ARG A 171 16.78 5.74 8.03
CA ARG A 171 16.13 6.69 8.96
C ARG A 171 14.64 6.87 8.67
N ASN A 172 14.24 6.89 7.40
CA ASN A 172 12.84 7.02 7.03
C ASN A 172 12.05 5.74 7.31
N ILE A 173 12.63 4.58 7.10
CA ILE A 173 12.04 3.28 7.45
C ILE A 173 11.76 3.19 8.96
N ARG A 174 12.71 3.61 9.81
CA ARG A 174 12.50 3.64 11.27
C ARG A 174 11.35 4.59 11.68
N LYS A 175 11.27 5.77 11.06
CA LYS A 175 10.16 6.70 11.29
C LYS A 175 8.82 6.15 10.81
N ALA A 176 8.82 5.46 9.67
CA ALA A 176 7.62 4.80 9.17
C ALA A 176 7.17 3.71 10.13
N LEU A 177 8.08 2.84 10.62
CA LEU A 177 7.71 1.82 11.60
C LEU A 177 7.07 2.43 12.84
N THR A 178 7.66 3.48 13.42
CA THR A 178 7.08 4.17 14.60
C THR A 178 5.66 4.66 14.32
N ALA A 179 5.43 5.33 13.18
CA ALA A 179 4.12 5.85 12.82
C ALA A 179 3.10 4.72 12.55
N GLU A 180 3.54 3.62 11.92
CA GLU A 180 2.68 2.47 11.69
C GLU A 180 2.33 1.72 12.99
N GLU A 181 3.27 1.60 13.93
CA GLU A 181 3.00 1.01 15.23
C GLU A 181 2.01 1.84 16.05
N GLU A 182 2.13 3.17 16.05
CA GLU A 182 1.15 4.07 16.68
C GLU A 182 -0.24 3.92 16.04
N LEU A 183 -0.29 3.77 14.71
CA LEU A 183 -1.53 3.55 13.99
C LEU A 183 -2.15 2.18 14.35
N ILE A 184 -1.35 1.14 14.41
CA ILE A 184 -1.80 -0.21 14.81
C ILE A 184 -2.31 -0.16 16.25
N ASP A 185 -1.63 0.51 17.16
CA ASP A 185 -2.10 0.71 18.54
C ASP A 185 -3.46 1.40 18.58
N TRP A 186 -3.66 2.43 17.76
CA TRP A 186 -4.96 3.08 17.65
C TRP A 186 -6.03 2.16 17.04
N VAL A 187 -5.70 1.37 16.01
CA VAL A 187 -6.65 0.41 15.41
C VAL A 187 -7.16 -0.57 16.47
N PHE A 188 -6.26 -1.06 17.33
CA PHE A 188 -6.54 -2.06 18.37
C PHE A 188 -6.90 -1.47 19.76
N GLU A 189 -7.06 -0.15 19.87
CA GLU A 189 -7.35 0.52 21.15
C GLU A 189 -8.60 -0.04 21.86
N LYS A 190 -9.60 -0.51 21.10
CA LYS A 190 -10.86 -1.05 21.62
C LYS A 190 -10.82 -2.54 21.96
N GLY A 191 -9.69 -3.19 21.81
CA GLY A 191 -9.49 -4.60 22.11
C GLY A 191 -8.64 -5.35 21.09
N GLU A 192 -8.20 -6.53 21.48
CA GLU A 192 -7.42 -7.46 20.65
C GLU A 192 -8.34 -8.34 19.79
N LEU A 193 -7.78 -8.85 18.70
CA LEU A 193 -8.37 -9.91 17.89
C LEU A 193 -7.65 -11.22 18.23
N GLU A 194 -8.33 -12.18 18.83
CA GLU A 194 -7.71 -13.46 19.26
C GLU A 194 -7.08 -14.20 18.07
N PHE A 195 -7.74 -14.15 16.89
CA PHE A 195 -7.26 -14.80 15.68
C PHE A 195 -6.13 -14.03 14.96
N MET A 196 -5.91 -12.76 15.30
CA MET A 196 -4.86 -11.90 14.70
C MET A 196 -4.46 -10.81 15.70
N PRO A 197 -3.67 -11.15 16.74
CA PRO A 197 -3.25 -10.21 17.77
C PRO A 197 -2.44 -9.05 17.21
N LYS A 198 -2.53 -7.90 17.87
CA LYS A 198 -1.77 -6.69 17.52
C LYS A 198 -0.28 -6.93 17.35
N ALA A 199 0.31 -7.76 18.20
CA ALA A 199 1.73 -8.12 18.14
C ALA A 199 2.10 -8.75 16.79
N VAL A 200 1.25 -9.62 16.23
CA VAL A 200 1.43 -10.24 14.92
C VAL A 200 1.44 -9.17 13.83
N ILE A 201 0.52 -8.21 13.86
CA ILE A 201 0.45 -7.13 12.87
C ILE A 201 1.68 -6.23 12.92
N LYS A 202 2.17 -5.89 14.12
CA LYS A 202 3.41 -5.10 14.30
C LYS A 202 4.62 -5.86 13.75
N GLU A 203 4.74 -7.15 14.04
CA GLU A 203 5.83 -7.99 13.54
C GLU A 203 5.76 -8.14 12.01
N TYR A 204 4.56 -8.30 11.48
CA TYR A 204 4.34 -8.31 10.02
C TYR A 204 4.75 -6.99 9.36
N THR A 205 4.52 -5.86 10.00
CA THR A 205 4.96 -4.55 9.48
C THR A 205 6.48 -4.49 9.36
N LYS A 206 7.24 -4.99 10.34
CA LYS A 206 8.71 -5.10 10.26
C LYS A 206 9.15 -6.01 9.10
N GLN A 207 8.47 -7.16 8.95
CA GLN A 207 8.74 -8.08 7.84
C GLN A 207 8.52 -7.39 6.48
N ARG A 208 7.44 -6.60 6.32
CA ARG A 208 7.18 -5.86 5.07
C ARG A 208 8.24 -4.80 4.78
N LEU A 209 8.70 -4.06 5.80
CA LEU A 209 9.78 -3.09 5.65
C LEU A 209 11.11 -3.76 5.25
N ASN A 210 11.44 -4.91 5.86
CA ASN A 210 12.58 -5.72 5.46
C ASN A 210 12.46 -6.20 4.01
N HIS A 211 11.29 -6.73 3.64
CA HIS A 211 11.02 -7.18 2.26
C HIS A 211 11.23 -6.04 1.25
N GLY A 212 10.78 -4.83 1.55
CA GLY A 212 11.03 -3.67 0.70
C GLY A 212 12.54 -3.41 0.51
N LEU A 213 13.35 -3.45 1.58
CA LEU A 213 14.80 -3.30 1.49
C LEU A 213 15.43 -4.38 0.61
N GLU A 214 15.05 -5.65 0.82
CA GLU A 214 15.55 -6.78 0.05
C GLU A 214 15.21 -6.65 -1.45
N LEU A 215 14.01 -6.14 -1.79
CA LEU A 215 13.60 -5.90 -3.18
C LEU A 215 14.57 -4.99 -3.95
N ILE A 216 15.19 -4.02 -3.28
CA ILE A 216 16.16 -3.09 -3.90
C ILE A 216 17.63 -3.43 -3.60
N GLY A 217 17.88 -4.62 -2.99
CA GLY A 217 19.21 -5.15 -2.72
C GLY A 217 19.91 -4.51 -1.51
N TYR A 218 19.14 -4.11 -0.49
CA TYR A 218 19.67 -3.68 0.80
C TYR A 218 19.46 -4.77 1.86
N GLU A 219 20.32 -4.79 2.88
CA GLU A 219 20.20 -5.67 4.02
C GLU A 219 18.97 -5.30 4.88
N LYS A 220 18.42 -6.31 5.55
CA LYS A 220 17.31 -6.14 6.51
C LYS A 220 17.66 -5.13 7.60
N GLU A 221 16.66 -4.42 8.06
CA GLU A 221 16.78 -3.47 9.19
C GLU A 221 16.36 -4.08 10.51
N TYR A 222 15.44 -5.06 10.48
CA TYR A 222 14.82 -5.62 11.69
C TYR A 222 14.99 -7.12 11.77
N GLU A 223 15.28 -7.62 12.97
CA GLU A 223 15.04 -9.02 13.32
C GLU A 223 13.53 -9.23 13.48
N VAL A 224 13.03 -10.37 13.00
CA VAL A 224 11.62 -10.73 13.05
C VAL A 224 11.42 -12.11 13.67
N ASP A 225 10.40 -12.23 14.51
CA ASP A 225 9.97 -13.49 15.10
C ASP A 225 9.14 -14.30 14.08
N LYS A 226 9.75 -15.34 13.51
CA LYS A 226 9.12 -16.21 12.51
C LYS A 226 7.94 -17.00 13.08
N GLU A 227 7.98 -17.37 14.36
CA GLU A 227 6.87 -18.10 14.99
C GLU A 227 5.65 -17.18 15.11
N LEU A 228 5.86 -15.94 15.51
CA LEU A 228 4.81 -14.92 15.57
C LEU A 228 4.21 -14.61 14.20
N LEU A 229 4.97 -14.78 13.11
CA LEU A 229 4.52 -14.53 11.76
C LEU A 229 3.72 -15.69 11.11
N LYS A 230 3.71 -16.89 11.68
CA LYS A 230 2.97 -18.03 11.10
C LYS A 230 1.51 -17.74 10.72
N PRO A 231 0.71 -17.01 11.54
CA PRO A 231 -0.66 -16.66 11.17
C PRO A 231 -0.78 -15.78 9.92
N THR A 232 0.30 -15.15 9.45
CA THR A 232 0.29 -14.23 8.29
C THR A 232 0.63 -14.94 6.97
N GLU A 233 1.20 -16.14 6.99
CA GLU A 233 1.70 -16.86 5.81
C GLU A 233 0.63 -17.07 4.71
N TYR A 234 -0.63 -17.26 5.10
CA TYR A 234 -1.71 -17.40 4.12
C TYR A 234 -1.86 -16.16 3.26
N PHE A 235 -1.69 -14.98 3.88
CA PHE A 235 -1.84 -13.70 3.22
C PHE A 235 -0.67 -13.44 2.26
N ASP A 236 0.56 -13.72 2.67
CA ASP A 236 1.74 -13.62 1.81
C ASP A 236 1.65 -14.57 0.60
N ARG A 237 1.18 -15.80 0.82
CA ARG A 237 0.94 -16.74 -0.29
C ARG A 237 -0.14 -16.22 -1.25
N MET A 238 -1.22 -15.68 -0.73
CA MET A 238 -2.31 -15.12 -1.52
C MET A 238 -1.85 -13.91 -2.33
N ALA A 239 -1.12 -12.96 -1.72
CA ALA A 239 -0.63 -11.75 -2.40
C ALA A 239 0.40 -12.08 -3.51
N LYS A 240 1.19 -13.15 -3.36
CA LYS A 240 2.17 -13.62 -4.34
C LYS A 240 1.60 -14.59 -5.39
N ALA A 241 0.40 -15.12 -5.17
CA ALA A 241 -0.19 -16.08 -6.11
C ALA A 241 -0.47 -15.38 -7.44
N PRO A 242 -0.10 -16.02 -8.57
CA PRO A 242 -0.44 -15.49 -9.88
C PRO A 242 -1.97 -15.30 -9.97
N ILE A 243 -2.38 -14.24 -10.66
CA ILE A 243 -3.79 -14.03 -10.99
C ILE A 243 -4.14 -15.08 -12.05
N SER A 244 -4.36 -16.33 -11.63
CA SER A 244 -4.99 -17.32 -12.50
C SER A 244 -6.49 -17.07 -12.43
N PHE A 245 -7.00 -16.31 -13.38
CA PHE A 245 -8.44 -16.29 -13.64
C PHE A 245 -8.81 -17.64 -14.27
N ASP A 246 -9.38 -18.54 -13.49
CA ASP A 246 -10.28 -19.52 -14.09
C ASP A 246 -11.58 -18.76 -14.41
N PHE A 247 -11.65 -18.29 -15.65
CA PHE A 247 -12.82 -17.60 -16.19
C PHE A 247 -14.11 -18.41 -16.03
N PHE A 248 -14.00 -19.73 -15.90
CA PHE A 248 -15.13 -20.65 -15.76
C PHE A 248 -15.48 -21.00 -14.32
N ALA A 249 -14.58 -20.79 -13.36
CA ALA A 249 -14.80 -21.12 -11.94
C ALA A 249 -15.35 -19.93 -11.11
N GLN A 250 -15.26 -18.72 -11.58
CA GLN A 250 -15.91 -17.57 -10.94
C GLN A 250 -17.23 -17.26 -11.63
N LYS A 251 -18.35 -17.38 -10.89
CA LYS A 251 -19.56 -16.66 -11.27
C LYS A 251 -19.16 -15.20 -11.42
N SER A 252 -19.39 -14.63 -12.61
CA SER A 252 -19.38 -13.20 -12.84
C SER A 252 -20.17 -12.56 -11.68
N THR A 253 -19.49 -11.89 -10.76
CA THR A 253 -20.16 -10.95 -9.89
C THR A 253 -20.68 -9.88 -10.83
N ASP A 254 -22.00 -9.79 -10.96
CA ASP A 254 -22.66 -8.85 -11.86
C ASP A 254 -22.08 -7.46 -11.69
N TYR A 255 -21.23 -7.09 -12.64
CA TYR A 255 -20.78 -5.73 -12.82
C TYR A 255 -21.99 -5.01 -13.43
N ASN A 256 -22.86 -4.53 -12.56
CA ASN A 256 -24.06 -3.84 -12.97
C ASN A 256 -23.68 -2.44 -13.48
N LYS A 257 -23.35 -2.35 -14.76
CA LYS A 257 -23.00 -1.07 -15.43
C LYS A 257 -24.16 -0.07 -15.43
N THR A 258 -25.39 -0.52 -15.15
CA THR A 258 -26.59 0.30 -15.20
C THR A 258 -26.69 1.35 -14.09
N ASN A 259 -25.94 1.22 -12.99
CA ASN A 259 -25.97 2.20 -11.89
C ASN A 259 -24.84 3.25 -11.96
N LEU A 260 -24.09 3.33 -13.08
CA LEU A 260 -23.01 4.30 -13.25
C LEU A 260 -23.36 5.48 -14.16
N ILE A 261 -24.55 5.50 -14.73
CA ILE A 261 -25.08 6.63 -15.49
C ILE A 261 -26.05 7.34 -14.57
N THR A 262 -25.57 8.29 -13.78
CA THR A 262 -26.42 9.32 -13.20
C THR A 262 -26.72 10.32 -14.31
N GLU A 263 -27.99 10.69 -14.49
CA GLU A 263 -28.48 11.64 -15.50
C GLU A 263 -27.79 13.01 -15.40
N ASP A 264 -27.09 13.30 -14.30
CA ASP A 264 -26.44 14.58 -13.98
C ASP A 264 -24.93 14.62 -14.32
N ALA A 265 -24.40 13.69 -15.13
CA ALA A 265 -22.98 13.67 -15.46
C ALA A 265 -22.54 14.70 -16.51
N TRP A 266 -23.49 15.45 -17.11
CA TRP A 266 -23.25 16.33 -18.24
C TRP A 266 -23.89 17.73 -18.14
N ASP A 267 -24.40 18.12 -16.95
CA ASP A 267 -24.84 19.49 -16.67
C ASP A 267 -23.76 20.33 -16.03
#